data_0c39c9b9b5a0ac427ff6c4ddbab91706
#
_entry.id   0c39c9b9b5a0ac427ff6c4ddbab91706
#
_cell.length_a   1.000
_cell.length_b   1.000
_cell.length_c   1.000
_cell.angle_alpha   90.00
_cell.angle_beta   90.00
_cell.angle_gamma   90.00
#
_symmetry.space_group_name_H-M   'P 1'
#
loop_
_entity.id
_entity.type
_entity.pdbx_description
1 polymer ?
#
loop_
_entity_poly.entity_id
_entity_poly.type
_entity_poly.pdbx_seq_one_letter_code
_entity_poly.pdbx_strand_id
1 'polypeptide(L)'
;MPKKRANGEGSIRKRKDGRWEGRYTAGNDPTTGKPIHKSVLAKTQSEAKEKLKQAIAEAEKLDMSRAKSYTLGAWIKLWYEVYAEPRLREKTKHYYLNYIDNHIVPELGGTPLEKLTTIQIQKFYNDLQKSGRIQRYTHIKLKDKGLSTRVVRGIHTLLNNCLEQAVAERLILSNPAKGCRLPKLEKREMKILPEDKIGPYLAEAERRGLLAAFYLELTTG
;
A
#
# COMPACT_ATOMS: atom_id res chain seq x y z
N MET A 1 34.26 -40.64 -1.26
CA MET A 1 33.08 -40.24 -0.42
C MET A 1 32.60 -38.89 -0.89
N PRO A 2 31.28 -38.68 -1.10
CA PRO A 2 30.77 -37.37 -1.50
C PRO A 2 31.01 -36.39 -0.35
N LYS A 3 31.64 -35.22 -0.65
CA LYS A 3 31.89 -34.15 0.31
C LYS A 3 30.53 -33.68 0.91
N LYS A 4 30.42 -33.66 2.24
CA LYS A 4 29.32 -33.05 2.96
C LYS A 4 29.22 -31.58 2.54
N ARG A 5 28.06 -31.14 2.06
CA ARG A 5 27.80 -29.72 1.72
C ARG A 5 27.81 -28.88 2.99
N ALA A 6 28.23 -27.62 2.84
CA ALA A 6 28.17 -26.67 3.96
C ALA A 6 26.74 -26.40 4.40
N ASN A 7 26.55 -26.10 5.69
CA ASN A 7 25.24 -25.69 6.23
C ASN A 7 24.77 -24.41 5.50
N GLY A 8 23.57 -24.42 4.95
CA GLY A 8 22.98 -23.28 4.23
C GLY A 8 22.91 -23.44 2.70
N GLU A 9 23.73 -24.32 2.08
CA GLU A 9 23.72 -24.50 0.61
C GLU A 9 22.49 -25.18 0.02
N GLY A 10 21.58 -25.69 0.86
CA GLY A 10 20.40 -26.41 0.42
C GLY A 10 20.71 -27.80 -0.17
N SER A 11 19.69 -28.50 -0.63
CA SER A 11 19.83 -29.83 -1.25
C SER A 11 19.17 -29.87 -2.62
N ILE A 12 19.75 -30.66 -3.54
CA ILE A 12 19.18 -30.87 -4.88
C ILE A 12 18.95 -32.36 -5.07
N ARG A 13 17.73 -32.71 -5.52
CA ARG A 13 17.35 -34.09 -5.83
C ARG A 13 16.54 -34.17 -7.11
N LYS A 14 16.61 -35.31 -7.81
CA LYS A 14 15.72 -35.62 -8.92
C LYS A 14 14.43 -36.22 -8.37
N ARG A 15 13.30 -35.72 -8.79
CA ARG A 15 11.97 -36.22 -8.42
C ARG A 15 11.57 -37.40 -9.32
N LYS A 16 10.56 -38.14 -8.89
CA LYS A 16 9.98 -39.25 -9.66
C LYS A 16 9.35 -38.79 -10.99
N ASP A 17 8.89 -37.51 -11.04
CA ASP A 17 8.33 -36.88 -12.22
C ASP A 17 9.38 -36.35 -13.23
N GLY A 18 10.66 -36.71 -13.04
CA GLY A 18 11.77 -36.34 -13.91
C GLY A 18 12.34 -34.95 -13.69
N ARG A 19 11.66 -34.07 -12.93
CA ARG A 19 12.14 -32.72 -12.62
C ARG A 19 13.18 -32.72 -11.49
N TRP A 20 13.99 -31.67 -11.45
CA TRP A 20 14.95 -31.42 -10.37
C TRP A 20 14.36 -30.47 -9.35
N GLU A 21 14.51 -30.81 -8.07
CA GLU A 21 14.06 -30.02 -6.93
C GLU A 21 15.25 -29.56 -6.11
N GLY A 22 15.38 -28.25 -5.93
CA GLY A 22 16.30 -27.63 -4.97
C GLY A 22 15.53 -27.25 -3.70
N ARG A 23 15.95 -27.75 -2.52
CA ARG A 23 15.32 -27.45 -1.22
C ARG A 23 16.28 -26.65 -0.35
N TYR A 24 15.78 -25.60 0.29
CA TYR A 24 16.54 -24.75 1.21
C TYR A 24 15.71 -24.34 2.41
N THR A 25 16.38 -23.89 3.48
CA THR A 25 15.74 -23.30 4.66
C THR A 25 15.64 -21.81 4.47
N ALA A 26 14.41 -21.27 4.49
CA ALA A 26 14.13 -19.85 4.27
C ALA A 26 14.03 -19.05 5.58
N GLY A 27 14.39 -19.62 6.74
CA GLY A 27 14.29 -19.04 8.07
C GLY A 27 13.62 -20.01 9.06
N ASN A 28 13.39 -19.57 10.29
CA ASN A 28 12.70 -20.32 11.32
C ASN A 28 11.32 -19.69 11.61
N ASP A 29 10.35 -20.51 11.95
CA ASP A 29 9.04 -20.08 12.39
C ASP A 29 9.16 -19.38 13.78
N PRO A 30 8.72 -18.12 13.93
CA PRO A 30 8.92 -17.38 15.19
C PRO A 30 8.13 -17.95 16.37
N THR A 31 7.05 -18.69 16.10
CA THR A 31 6.18 -19.25 17.15
C THR A 31 6.66 -20.63 17.59
N THR A 32 7.14 -21.45 16.64
CA THR A 32 7.49 -22.84 16.90
C THR A 32 8.99 -23.12 16.89
N GLY A 33 9.81 -22.15 16.46
CA GLY A 33 11.27 -22.30 16.29
C GLY A 33 11.69 -23.26 15.17
N LYS A 34 10.74 -23.90 14.47
CA LYS A 34 11.02 -24.91 13.45
C LYS A 34 11.49 -24.27 12.13
N PRO A 35 12.43 -24.91 11.41
CA PRO A 35 12.92 -24.38 10.12
C PRO A 35 11.83 -24.41 9.06
N ILE A 36 11.66 -23.28 8.36
CA ILE A 36 10.77 -23.15 7.21
C ILE A 36 11.50 -23.60 5.96
N HIS A 37 11.05 -24.70 5.35
CA HIS A 37 11.62 -25.22 4.12
C HIS A 37 10.86 -24.71 2.90
N LYS A 38 11.60 -24.23 1.89
CA LYS A 38 11.06 -23.92 0.54
C LYS A 38 11.77 -24.76 -0.50
N SER A 39 11.15 -24.94 -1.68
CA SER A 39 11.73 -25.67 -2.80
C SER A 39 11.55 -24.92 -4.11
N VAL A 40 12.52 -25.05 -5.00
CA VAL A 40 12.49 -24.59 -6.37
C VAL A 40 12.51 -25.78 -7.32
N LEU A 41 11.82 -25.70 -8.45
CA LEU A 41 11.72 -26.76 -9.44
C LEU A 41 12.35 -26.29 -10.77
N ALA A 42 13.05 -27.23 -11.44
CA ALA A 42 13.66 -27.00 -12.73
C ALA A 42 13.65 -28.26 -13.59
N LYS A 43 13.84 -28.08 -14.91
CA LYS A 43 13.91 -29.20 -15.84
C LYS A 43 15.30 -29.86 -15.83
N THR A 44 16.35 -29.09 -15.57
CA THR A 44 17.73 -29.56 -15.52
C THR A 44 18.37 -29.36 -14.16
N GLN A 45 19.43 -30.12 -13.86
CA GLN A 45 20.16 -30.00 -12.61
C GLN A 45 20.88 -28.65 -12.49
N SER A 46 21.45 -28.15 -13.60
CA SER A 46 22.12 -26.85 -13.63
C SER A 46 21.17 -25.69 -13.32
N GLU A 47 20.01 -25.69 -13.99
CA GLU A 47 18.96 -24.72 -13.75
C GLU A 47 18.43 -24.77 -12.29
N ALA A 48 18.28 -25.96 -11.74
CA ALA A 48 17.87 -26.13 -10.33
C ALA A 48 18.91 -25.53 -9.37
N LYS A 49 20.22 -25.68 -9.69
CA LYS A 49 21.33 -25.14 -8.90
C LYS A 49 21.34 -23.60 -8.93
N GLU A 50 21.16 -23.01 -10.09
CA GLU A 50 21.11 -21.54 -10.24
C GLU A 50 19.89 -20.94 -9.53
N LYS A 51 18.69 -21.50 -9.76
CA LYS A 51 17.47 -21.09 -9.08
C LYS A 51 17.58 -21.24 -7.56
N LEU A 52 18.21 -22.31 -7.08
CA LEU A 52 18.43 -22.54 -5.65
C LEU A 52 19.37 -21.46 -5.07
N LYS A 53 20.46 -21.13 -5.75
CA LYS A 53 21.40 -20.08 -5.32
C LYS A 53 20.73 -18.71 -5.26
N GLN A 54 19.93 -18.36 -6.27
CA GLN A 54 19.15 -17.12 -6.29
C GLN A 54 18.14 -17.09 -5.15
N ALA A 55 17.38 -18.19 -4.95
CA ALA A 55 16.36 -18.27 -3.90
C ALA A 55 16.95 -18.21 -2.47
N ILE A 56 18.15 -18.75 -2.24
CA ILE A 56 18.88 -18.61 -0.97
C ILE A 56 19.30 -17.16 -0.75
N ALA A 57 19.89 -16.51 -1.77
CA ALA A 57 20.30 -15.10 -1.68
C ALA A 57 19.12 -14.15 -1.46
N GLU A 58 17.95 -14.45 -2.05
CA GLU A 58 16.73 -13.71 -1.79
C GLU A 58 16.19 -13.95 -0.38
N ALA A 59 16.25 -15.20 0.11
CA ALA A 59 15.81 -15.53 1.46
C ALA A 59 16.70 -14.88 2.54
N GLU A 60 18.00 -14.74 2.29
CA GLU A 60 18.92 -14.02 3.19
C GLU A 60 18.62 -12.51 3.26
N LYS A 61 18.05 -11.94 2.18
CA LYS A 61 17.63 -10.53 2.14
C LYS A 61 16.28 -10.27 2.85
N LEU A 62 15.48 -11.31 3.02
CA LEU A 62 14.16 -11.22 3.66
C LEU A 62 14.20 -11.80 5.07
N ASP A 63 13.62 -11.10 6.02
CA ASP A 63 13.26 -11.71 7.30
C ASP A 63 11.99 -12.55 7.12
N MET A 64 12.15 -13.74 6.52
CA MET A 64 11.06 -14.65 6.17
C MET A 64 10.25 -15.15 7.38
N SER A 65 10.81 -15.06 8.58
CA SER A 65 10.11 -15.42 9.80
C SER A 65 9.01 -14.38 10.13
N ARG A 66 9.27 -13.12 9.81
CA ARG A 66 8.36 -11.99 10.04
C ARG A 66 7.43 -11.74 8.84
N ALA A 67 7.92 -11.90 7.62
CA ALA A 67 7.16 -11.62 6.39
C ALA A 67 5.89 -12.48 6.26
N LYS A 68 5.92 -13.74 6.69
CA LYS A 68 4.75 -14.64 6.67
C LYS A 68 3.65 -14.29 7.66
N SER A 69 3.94 -13.49 8.67
CA SER A 69 2.99 -13.17 9.74
C SER A 69 2.07 -11.99 9.41
N TYR A 70 2.39 -11.19 8.37
CA TYR A 70 1.63 -9.98 8.10
C TYR A 70 0.81 -10.06 6.82
N THR A 71 -0.49 -9.80 6.97
CA THR A 71 -1.32 -9.29 5.86
C THR A 71 -1.09 -7.79 5.71
N LEU A 72 -1.46 -7.22 4.55
CA LEU A 72 -1.38 -5.78 4.36
C LEU A 72 -2.17 -5.01 5.44
N GLY A 73 -3.36 -5.52 5.80
CA GLY A 73 -4.20 -4.88 6.83
C GLY A 73 -3.56 -4.86 8.22
N ALA A 74 -2.92 -5.96 8.63
CA ALA A 74 -2.20 -6.01 9.89
C ALA A 74 -0.96 -5.11 9.89
N TRP A 75 -0.19 -5.14 8.79
CA TRP A 75 1.01 -4.32 8.65
C TRP A 75 0.71 -2.82 8.61
N ILE A 76 -0.28 -2.38 7.83
CA ILE A 76 -0.58 -0.95 7.67
C ILE A 76 -1.06 -0.31 8.99
N LYS A 77 -1.79 -1.05 9.81
CA LYS A 77 -2.20 -0.60 11.15
C LYS A 77 -1.01 -0.45 12.08
N LEU A 78 -0.14 -1.47 12.14
CA LEU A 78 1.09 -1.41 12.94
C LEU A 78 2.01 -0.29 12.46
N TRP A 79 2.18 -0.14 11.13
CA TRP A 79 2.97 0.93 10.55
C TRP A 79 2.40 2.31 10.89
N TYR A 80 1.07 2.45 10.85
CA TYR A 80 0.43 3.70 11.22
C TYR A 80 0.72 4.08 12.67
N GLU A 81 0.49 3.17 13.59
CA GLU A 81 0.69 3.39 15.03
C GLU A 81 2.16 3.72 15.38
N VAL A 82 3.10 2.95 14.82
CA VAL A 82 4.52 3.05 15.19
C VAL A 82 5.26 4.15 14.45
N TYR A 83 5.01 4.29 13.13
CA TYR A 83 5.84 5.15 12.27
C TYR A 83 5.15 6.42 11.81
N ALA A 84 3.85 6.39 11.55
CA ALA A 84 3.15 7.51 10.96
C ALA A 84 2.52 8.44 12.01
N GLU A 85 1.72 7.90 12.91
CA GLU A 85 0.93 8.68 13.86
C GLU A 85 1.75 9.69 14.68
N PRO A 86 2.94 9.36 15.24
CA PRO A 86 3.71 10.29 16.06
C PRO A 86 4.18 11.54 15.34
N ARG A 87 4.21 11.50 13.99
CA ARG A 87 4.75 12.58 13.14
C ARG A 87 3.66 13.38 12.43
N LEU A 88 2.41 12.96 12.55
CA LEU A 88 1.29 13.55 11.81
C LEU A 88 0.54 14.58 12.65
N ARG A 89 0.08 15.65 11.99
CA ARG A 89 -0.89 16.59 12.56
C ARG A 89 -2.26 15.91 12.64
N GLU A 90 -3.08 16.29 13.64
CA GLU A 90 -4.40 15.68 13.91
C GLU A 90 -5.30 15.57 12.67
N LYS A 91 -5.38 16.61 11.86
CA LYS A 91 -6.16 16.59 10.62
C LYS A 91 -5.66 15.51 9.64
N THR A 92 -4.35 15.31 9.57
CA THR A 92 -3.74 14.29 8.69
C THR A 92 -3.95 12.88 9.22
N LYS A 93 -3.89 12.69 10.56
CA LYS A 93 -4.24 11.42 11.20
C LYS A 93 -5.63 10.96 10.81
N HIS A 94 -6.62 11.88 10.88
CA HIS A 94 -7.99 11.58 10.49
C HIS A 94 -8.11 11.14 9.03
N TYR A 95 -7.38 11.77 8.09
CA TYR A 95 -7.36 11.35 6.69
C TYR A 95 -6.72 9.97 6.52
N TYR A 96 -5.62 9.71 7.22
CA TYR A 96 -4.92 8.41 7.13
C TYR A 96 -5.79 7.27 7.63
N LEU A 97 -6.42 7.41 8.80
CA LEU A 97 -7.35 6.42 9.33
C LEU A 97 -8.53 6.19 8.37
N ASN A 98 -9.09 7.27 7.81
CA ASN A 98 -10.15 7.16 6.82
C ASN A 98 -9.72 6.36 5.58
N TYR A 99 -8.50 6.58 5.07
CA TYR A 99 -7.97 5.85 3.92
C TYR A 99 -7.71 4.38 4.25
N ILE A 100 -7.18 4.11 5.43
CA ILE A 100 -6.88 2.75 5.89
C ILE A 100 -8.17 1.95 6.08
N ASP A 101 -9.08 2.45 6.93
CA ASP A 101 -10.23 1.67 7.37
C ASP A 101 -11.34 1.58 6.33
N ASN A 102 -11.52 2.62 5.53
CA ASN A 102 -12.63 2.67 4.58
C ASN A 102 -12.26 2.26 3.15
N HIS A 103 -10.98 2.24 2.79
CA HIS A 103 -10.57 1.94 1.42
C HIS A 103 -9.54 0.82 1.33
N ILE A 104 -8.42 0.91 2.06
CA ILE A 104 -7.31 -0.04 1.87
C ILE A 104 -7.63 -1.39 2.52
N VAL A 105 -8.03 -1.39 3.79
CA VAL A 105 -8.26 -2.63 4.55
C VAL A 105 -9.41 -3.47 3.98
N PRO A 106 -10.57 -2.90 3.58
CA PRO A 106 -11.65 -3.68 3.00
C PRO A 106 -11.27 -4.40 1.71
N GLU A 107 -10.47 -3.78 0.85
CA GLU A 107 -10.15 -4.29 -0.49
C GLU A 107 -8.86 -5.12 -0.53
N LEU A 108 -7.82 -4.66 0.15
CA LEU A 108 -6.48 -5.26 0.08
C LEU A 108 -5.99 -5.85 1.40
N GLY A 109 -6.67 -5.56 2.51
CA GLY A 109 -6.20 -5.88 3.85
C GLY A 109 -5.96 -7.36 4.13
N GLY A 110 -6.73 -8.25 3.52
CA GLY A 110 -6.56 -9.71 3.64
C GLY A 110 -5.39 -10.29 2.83
N THR A 111 -4.77 -9.50 1.96
CA THR A 111 -3.68 -9.98 1.10
C THR A 111 -2.38 -10.10 1.90
N PRO A 112 -1.70 -11.26 1.90
CA PRO A 112 -0.36 -11.37 2.46
C PRO A 112 0.61 -10.40 1.78
N LEU A 113 1.46 -9.71 2.55
CA LEU A 113 2.41 -8.71 2.02
C LEU A 113 3.27 -9.26 0.89
N GLU A 114 3.77 -10.49 1.04
CA GLU A 114 4.64 -11.15 0.05
C GLU A 114 3.92 -11.46 -1.28
N LYS A 115 2.58 -11.51 -1.28
CA LYS A 115 1.75 -11.80 -2.47
C LYS A 115 1.14 -10.56 -3.10
N LEU A 116 1.36 -9.39 -2.51
CA LEU A 116 0.81 -8.14 -3.04
C LEU A 116 1.55 -7.75 -4.33
N THR A 117 0.78 -7.55 -5.40
CA THR A 117 1.32 -7.24 -6.73
C THR A 117 0.95 -5.83 -7.18
N THR A 118 1.78 -5.25 -8.06
CA THR A 118 1.50 -3.95 -8.70
C THR A 118 0.15 -3.95 -9.43
N ILE A 119 -0.21 -5.08 -10.07
CA ILE A 119 -1.49 -5.20 -10.79
C ILE A 119 -2.68 -5.09 -9.85
N GLN A 120 -2.62 -5.72 -8.67
CA GLN A 120 -3.69 -5.63 -7.67
C GLN A 120 -3.86 -4.19 -7.18
N ILE A 121 -2.74 -3.50 -6.87
CA ILE A 121 -2.77 -2.10 -6.43
C ILE A 121 -3.29 -1.19 -7.55
N GLN A 122 -2.89 -1.42 -8.81
CA GLN A 122 -3.38 -0.63 -9.93
C GLN A 122 -4.89 -0.81 -10.15
N LYS A 123 -5.39 -2.05 -10.08
CA LYS A 123 -6.85 -2.31 -10.13
C LYS A 123 -7.58 -1.57 -9.01
N PHE A 124 -7.09 -1.67 -7.79
CA PHE A 124 -7.64 -0.95 -6.65
C PHE A 124 -7.75 0.56 -6.90
N TYR A 125 -6.71 1.22 -7.42
CA TYR A 125 -6.79 2.65 -7.75
C TYR A 125 -7.83 2.95 -8.84
N ASN A 126 -7.92 2.10 -9.85
CA ASN A 126 -8.92 2.25 -10.91
C ASN A 126 -10.35 2.10 -10.36
N ASP A 127 -10.57 1.17 -9.44
CA ASP A 127 -11.88 0.93 -8.83
C ASP A 127 -12.26 2.08 -7.87
N LEU A 128 -11.30 2.63 -7.13
CA LEU A 128 -11.50 3.84 -6.34
C LEU A 128 -11.97 5.04 -7.18
N GLN A 129 -11.42 5.20 -8.40
CA GLN A 129 -11.84 6.26 -9.31
C GLN A 129 -13.25 6.05 -9.86
N LYS A 130 -13.69 4.80 -10.05
CA LYS A 130 -15.00 4.47 -10.61
C LYS A 130 -16.11 4.51 -9.56
N SER A 131 -15.86 3.93 -8.39
CA SER A 131 -16.89 3.63 -7.39
C SER A 131 -16.43 3.73 -5.93
N GLY A 132 -15.26 4.30 -5.66
CA GLY A 132 -14.69 4.34 -4.33
C GLY A 132 -15.37 5.29 -3.33
N ARG A 133 -16.38 6.06 -3.75
CA ARG A 133 -17.04 7.01 -2.86
C ARG A 133 -18.03 6.32 -1.95
N ILE A 134 -17.81 6.44 -0.65
CA ILE A 134 -18.71 5.89 0.38
C ILE A 134 -19.87 6.86 0.62
N GLN A 135 -21.07 6.38 0.42
CA GLN A 135 -22.28 7.14 0.67
C GLN A 135 -22.58 7.15 2.18
N ARG A 136 -22.36 8.28 2.83
CA ARG A 136 -22.62 8.44 4.26
C ARG A 136 -24.07 8.81 4.57
N TYR A 137 -24.77 9.44 3.62
CA TYR A 137 -26.13 9.94 3.80
C TYR A 137 -27.04 9.37 2.71
N THR A 138 -28.08 8.65 3.11
CA THR A 138 -29.01 7.97 2.18
C THR A 138 -29.91 8.95 1.42
N HIS A 139 -30.17 10.13 1.97
CA HIS A 139 -31.02 11.18 1.37
C HIS A 139 -30.29 12.01 0.30
N ILE A 140 -28.97 11.89 0.18
CA ILE A 140 -28.18 12.60 -0.83
C ILE A 140 -27.80 11.63 -1.96
N LYS A 141 -28.37 11.84 -3.15
CA LYS A 141 -27.93 11.10 -4.34
C LYS A 141 -26.57 11.61 -4.79
N LEU A 142 -25.56 10.77 -4.72
CA LEU A 142 -24.23 11.08 -5.24
C LEU A 142 -24.28 11.14 -6.78
N LYS A 143 -23.95 12.30 -7.35
CA LYS A 143 -23.79 12.46 -8.82
C LYS A 143 -22.59 11.67 -9.35
N ASP A 144 -21.53 11.58 -8.55
CA ASP A 144 -20.29 10.90 -8.88
C ASP A 144 -19.99 9.85 -7.81
N LYS A 145 -19.77 8.61 -8.23
CA LYS A 145 -19.47 7.47 -7.35
C LYS A 145 -17.97 7.28 -7.14
N GLY A 146 -17.14 7.95 -7.92
CA GLY A 146 -15.69 7.84 -7.85
C GLY A 146 -15.06 8.78 -6.83
N LEU A 147 -13.86 8.43 -6.38
CA LEU A 147 -13.03 9.33 -5.61
C LEU A 147 -12.29 10.32 -6.51
N SER A 148 -12.07 11.53 -6.01
CA SER A 148 -11.30 12.52 -6.74
C SER A 148 -9.84 12.05 -6.90
N THR A 149 -9.22 12.48 -8.00
CA THR A 149 -7.79 12.23 -8.27
C THR A 149 -6.89 12.58 -7.09
N ARG A 150 -7.17 13.68 -6.37
CA ARG A 150 -6.39 14.09 -5.19
C ARG A 150 -6.47 13.06 -4.07
N VAL A 151 -7.64 12.49 -3.80
CA VAL A 151 -7.83 11.46 -2.78
C VAL A 151 -7.13 10.17 -3.16
N VAL A 152 -7.26 9.69 -4.41
CA VAL A 152 -6.57 8.50 -4.90
C VAL A 152 -5.05 8.65 -4.78
N ARG A 153 -4.51 9.83 -5.10
CA ARG A 153 -3.07 10.13 -4.93
C ARG A 153 -2.67 10.17 -3.46
N GLY A 154 -3.54 10.66 -2.57
CA GLY A 154 -3.31 10.62 -1.12
C GLY A 154 -3.24 9.19 -0.58
N ILE A 155 -4.16 8.33 -1.01
CA ILE A 155 -4.15 6.88 -0.69
C ILE A 155 -2.88 6.21 -1.21
N HIS A 156 -2.46 6.53 -2.45
CA HIS A 156 -1.20 6.03 -3.00
C HIS A 156 0.00 6.47 -2.17
N THR A 157 0.10 7.74 -1.78
CA THR A 157 1.21 8.26 -0.98
C THR A 157 1.31 7.50 0.35
N LEU A 158 0.19 7.30 1.03
CA LEU A 158 0.14 6.54 2.27
C LEU A 158 0.60 5.09 2.06
N LEU A 159 0.01 4.39 1.08
CA LEU A 159 0.31 3.00 0.78
C LEU A 159 1.78 2.82 0.34
N ASN A 160 2.30 3.73 -0.48
CA ASN A 160 3.68 3.73 -0.90
C ASN A 160 4.64 3.87 0.30
N ASN A 161 4.39 4.80 1.21
CA ASN A 161 5.23 5.00 2.40
C ASN A 161 5.18 3.78 3.34
N CYS A 162 4.01 3.19 3.53
CA CYS A 162 3.84 1.97 4.32
C CYS A 162 4.63 0.80 3.72
N LEU A 163 4.59 0.62 2.40
CA LEU A 163 5.30 -0.46 1.71
C LEU A 163 6.81 -0.19 1.60
N GLU A 164 7.26 1.08 1.52
CA GLU A 164 8.69 1.41 1.65
C GLU A 164 9.22 1.00 3.02
N GLN A 165 8.46 1.24 4.09
CA GLN A 165 8.87 0.78 5.42
C GLN A 165 8.89 -0.75 5.48
N ALA A 166 7.95 -1.44 4.83
CA ALA A 166 7.99 -2.91 4.76
C ALA A 166 9.23 -3.45 4.04
N VAL A 167 9.74 -2.72 3.04
CA VAL A 167 11.03 -3.04 2.40
C VAL A 167 12.19 -2.80 3.36
N ALA A 168 12.19 -1.67 4.08
CA ALA A 168 13.21 -1.34 5.07
C ALA A 168 13.28 -2.38 6.20
N GLU A 169 12.13 -2.88 6.65
CA GLU A 169 11.98 -3.96 7.64
C GLU A 169 12.23 -5.36 7.07
N ARG A 170 12.61 -5.46 5.79
CA ARG A 170 12.85 -6.74 5.08
C ARG A 170 11.65 -7.69 5.05
N LEU A 171 10.44 -7.17 5.13
CA LEU A 171 9.20 -7.95 5.03
C LEU A 171 8.86 -8.28 3.57
N ILE A 172 9.23 -7.39 2.64
CA ILE A 172 9.11 -7.58 1.19
C ILE A 172 10.39 -7.16 0.48
N LEU A 173 10.66 -7.72 -0.69
CA LEU A 173 11.88 -7.42 -1.46
C LEU A 173 11.83 -6.06 -2.16
N SER A 174 10.65 -5.68 -2.62
CA SER A 174 10.43 -4.45 -3.38
C SER A 174 9.03 -3.91 -3.12
N ASN A 175 8.88 -2.60 -3.28
CA ASN A 175 7.60 -1.94 -3.11
C ASN A 175 6.75 -2.06 -4.40
N PRO A 176 5.64 -2.82 -4.38
CA PRO A 176 4.80 -2.99 -5.56
C PRO A 176 3.99 -1.73 -5.93
N ALA A 177 3.88 -0.73 -5.05
CA ALA A 177 3.18 0.51 -5.36
C ALA A 177 3.99 1.43 -6.30
N LYS A 178 5.33 1.33 -6.34
CA LYS A 178 6.19 2.17 -7.19
C LYS A 178 5.88 2.04 -8.69
N GLY A 179 5.44 0.87 -9.14
CA GLY A 179 5.12 0.61 -10.54
C GLY A 179 3.73 1.10 -10.98
N CYS A 180 2.92 1.66 -10.07
CA CYS A 180 1.56 2.08 -10.38
C CYS A 180 1.50 3.40 -11.14
N ARG A 181 0.57 3.50 -12.08
CA ARG A 181 0.26 4.74 -12.82
C ARG A 181 -0.86 5.48 -12.10
N LEU A 182 -0.58 6.72 -11.71
CA LEU A 182 -1.56 7.57 -11.04
C LEU A 182 -2.30 8.45 -12.05
N PRO A 183 -3.59 8.79 -11.76
CA PRO A 183 -4.34 9.72 -12.57
C PRO A 183 -3.68 11.11 -12.53
N LYS A 184 -3.78 11.85 -13.65
CA LYS A 184 -3.26 13.23 -13.75
C LYS A 184 -4.09 14.15 -12.86
N LEU A 185 -3.41 15.06 -12.16
CA LEU A 185 -4.08 16.15 -11.46
C LEU A 185 -4.54 17.18 -12.51
N GLU A 186 -5.83 17.38 -12.59
CA GLU A 186 -6.39 18.48 -13.33
C GLU A 186 -6.19 19.78 -12.52
N LYS A 187 -5.53 20.74 -13.11
CA LYS A 187 -5.50 22.10 -12.56
C LYS A 187 -6.90 22.68 -12.73
N ARG A 188 -7.61 22.86 -11.64
CA ARG A 188 -8.84 23.68 -11.67
C ARG A 188 -8.43 25.12 -11.51
N GLU A 189 -8.81 25.95 -12.47
CA GLU A 189 -8.73 27.40 -12.31
C GLU A 189 -9.60 27.80 -11.11
N MET A 190 -9.06 28.67 -10.27
CA MET A 190 -9.85 29.24 -9.19
C MET A 190 -10.93 30.13 -9.80
N LYS A 191 -12.17 29.87 -9.44
CA LYS A 191 -13.27 30.74 -9.80
C LYS A 191 -13.18 32.01 -8.94
N ILE A 192 -12.84 33.11 -9.57
CA ILE A 192 -12.85 34.41 -8.94
C ILE A 192 -14.32 34.86 -8.82
N LEU A 193 -14.70 35.46 -7.70
CA LEU A 193 -16.00 36.08 -7.55
C LEU A 193 -16.11 37.28 -8.47
N PRO A 194 -17.03 37.30 -9.44
CA PRO A 194 -17.22 38.44 -10.33
C PRO A 194 -17.62 39.69 -9.52
N GLU A 195 -17.21 40.86 -9.98
CA GLU A 195 -17.43 42.16 -9.29
C GLU A 195 -18.94 42.40 -9.03
N ASP A 196 -19.79 42.08 -10.00
CA ASP A 196 -21.26 42.17 -9.89
C ASP A 196 -21.86 41.28 -8.80
N LYS A 197 -21.15 40.27 -8.34
CA LYS A 197 -21.57 39.32 -7.29
C LYS A 197 -21.07 39.69 -5.90
N ILE A 198 -20.18 40.67 -5.76
CA ILE A 198 -19.62 41.05 -4.46
C ILE A 198 -20.72 41.64 -3.55
N GLY A 199 -21.56 42.54 -4.07
CA GLY A 199 -22.66 43.14 -3.30
C GLY A 199 -23.65 42.10 -2.77
N PRO A 200 -24.24 41.24 -3.62
CA PRO A 200 -25.11 40.16 -3.19
C PRO A 200 -24.44 39.18 -2.20
N TYR A 201 -23.14 38.91 -2.38
CA TYR A 201 -22.37 38.04 -1.48
C TYR A 201 -22.26 38.64 -0.07
N LEU A 202 -21.92 39.92 0.05
CA LEU A 202 -21.83 40.61 1.33
C LEU A 202 -23.17 40.76 2.01
N ALA A 203 -24.26 41.04 1.27
CA ALA A 203 -25.59 41.09 1.80
C ALA A 203 -26.05 39.76 2.41
N GLU A 204 -25.72 38.63 1.75
CA GLU A 204 -26.02 37.31 2.32
C GLU A 204 -25.12 37.01 3.54
N ALA A 205 -23.89 37.47 3.57
CA ALA A 205 -23.00 37.34 4.73
C ALA A 205 -23.54 38.15 5.93
N GLU A 206 -24.06 39.33 5.69
CA GLU A 206 -24.74 40.17 6.72
C GLU A 206 -25.98 39.48 7.29
N ARG A 207 -26.82 38.95 6.41
CA ARG A 207 -28.04 38.20 6.83
C ARG A 207 -27.70 37.01 7.73
N ARG A 208 -26.48 36.40 7.57
CA ARG A 208 -26.00 35.30 8.39
C ARG A 208 -25.18 35.71 9.60
N GLY A 209 -24.97 37.01 9.83
CA GLY A 209 -24.12 37.51 10.92
C GLY A 209 -22.64 37.28 10.74
N LEU A 210 -22.17 37.07 9.50
CA LEU A 210 -20.79 36.75 9.15
C LEU A 210 -20.10 37.85 8.35
N LEU A 211 -20.70 39.04 8.22
CA LEU A 211 -20.22 40.12 7.38
C LEU A 211 -18.77 40.51 7.68
N ALA A 212 -18.41 40.70 8.94
CA ALA A 212 -17.07 41.13 9.33
C ALA A 212 -15.98 40.15 8.87
N ALA A 213 -16.23 38.83 8.99
CA ALA A 213 -15.29 37.82 8.57
C ALA A 213 -15.09 37.79 7.06
N PHE A 214 -16.17 37.82 6.28
CA PHE A 214 -16.12 37.76 4.82
C PHE A 214 -15.65 39.08 4.20
N TYR A 215 -15.98 40.21 4.83
CA TYR A 215 -15.45 41.50 4.40
C TYR A 215 -13.94 41.60 4.58
N LEU A 216 -13.44 41.16 5.74
CA LEU A 216 -12.02 41.08 6.02
C LEU A 216 -11.28 40.19 5.02
N GLU A 217 -11.83 39.01 4.73
CA GLU A 217 -11.26 38.07 3.75
C GLU A 217 -11.16 38.68 2.35
N LEU A 218 -12.20 39.40 1.89
CA LEU A 218 -12.20 40.04 0.58
C LEU A 218 -11.22 41.21 0.48
N THR A 219 -10.92 41.92 1.59
CA THR A 219 -10.05 43.09 1.60
C THR A 219 -8.59 42.81 1.89
N THR A 220 -8.30 41.65 2.53
CA THR A 220 -6.92 41.28 2.89
C THR A 220 -6.32 40.16 2.03
N GLY A 221 -7.13 39.45 1.26
CA GLY A 221 -6.71 38.34 0.37
C GLY A 221 -6.61 37.03 1.08
#